data_9fc3d37cd1f248888b63580996f33482
#
_entry.id   9fc3d37cd1f248888b63580996f33482
#
_cell.length_a   1.000
_cell.length_b   1.000
_cell.length_c   1.000
_cell.angle_alpha   90.00
_cell.angle_beta   90.00
_cell.angle_gamma   90.00
#
_symmetry.space_group_name_H-M   'P 1'
#
loop_
_entity.id
_entity.type
_entity.pdbx_description
1 polymer ?
#
loop_
_entity_poly.entity_id
_entity_poly.type
_entity_poly.pdbx_seq_one_letter_code
_entity_poly.pdbx_strand_id
1 'polypeptide(L)'
;MTYLYANLLGNEAGRVIYDGGCYIAQNGKLLAQSPRLTFDDSVLTTAIVDVEASRTEQVRTTSFQADSTDPGAKRIMLDFEFPRATMERSEPAIAPWEASEHHKEEELMRSLTLALFDYLRKSHSRGFVLSISGGADSATAACLVSLMVDRALEELGPKRFAEKLGLDPEPNARDWVSKLLCCAYQPTDNSGDVTRNAATSLAQALGATFYVLDVQHIVDAYENLIGGAVGRPLTWDQDDITLQNIQARARGPSVWMLANMRGALLLSTSNRSEAAVGYATMDGDTCGGLSPIAGID
;
A
#
# COMPACT_ATOMS: atom_id res chain seq x y z
N MET A 1 -17.56 7.08 -32.15
CA MET A 1 -16.27 7.58 -31.60
C MET A 1 -15.60 6.45 -30.82
N THR A 2 -14.27 6.30 -30.94
CA THR A 2 -13.48 5.39 -30.10
C THR A 2 -12.81 6.18 -28.99
N TYR A 3 -12.93 5.71 -27.76
CA TYR A 3 -12.36 6.31 -26.56
C TYR A 3 -11.30 5.38 -25.99
N LEU A 4 -10.11 5.94 -25.73
CA LEU A 4 -8.97 5.25 -25.12
C LEU A 4 -8.64 5.96 -23.81
N TYR A 5 -8.60 5.22 -22.72
CA TYR A 5 -8.19 5.71 -21.40
C TYR A 5 -7.07 4.82 -20.87
N ALA A 6 -6.03 5.43 -20.34
CA ALA A 6 -4.96 4.74 -19.64
C ALA A 6 -4.59 5.52 -18.38
N ASN A 7 -4.57 4.83 -17.26
CA ASN A 7 -4.14 5.37 -15.97
C ASN A 7 -2.70 4.95 -15.66
N LEU A 8 -2.04 5.69 -14.79
CA LEU A 8 -0.78 5.26 -14.19
C LEU A 8 -1.00 4.02 -13.34
N LEU A 9 0.06 3.25 -13.11
CA LEU A 9 0.06 2.07 -12.26
C LEU A 9 1.07 2.24 -11.14
N GLY A 10 0.64 1.93 -9.92
CA GLY A 10 1.49 1.89 -8.75
C GLY A 10 1.51 3.16 -7.92
N ASN A 11 2.48 3.27 -7.03
CA ASN A 11 2.60 4.33 -6.05
C ASN A 11 3.39 5.54 -6.59
N GLU A 12 2.89 6.75 -6.35
CA GLU A 12 3.60 7.99 -6.61
C GLU A 12 3.91 8.73 -5.30
N ALA A 13 5.19 8.97 -5.04
CA ALA A 13 5.69 9.75 -3.91
C ALA A 13 5.12 9.33 -2.53
N GLY A 14 4.69 8.09 -2.38
CA GLY A 14 4.14 7.53 -1.13
C GLY A 14 2.78 8.07 -0.71
N ARG A 15 2.06 8.80 -1.59
CA ARG A 15 0.77 9.43 -1.24
C ARG A 15 -0.38 9.00 -2.12
N VAL A 16 -0.11 8.65 -3.36
CA VAL A 16 -1.14 8.31 -4.35
C VAL A 16 -0.84 6.93 -4.92
N ILE A 17 -1.89 6.13 -5.04
CA ILE A 17 -1.84 4.81 -5.65
C ILE A 17 -2.72 4.87 -6.89
N TYR A 18 -2.12 4.62 -8.05
CA TYR A 18 -2.81 4.53 -9.33
C TYR A 18 -3.11 3.08 -9.64
N ASP A 19 -4.31 2.82 -10.08
CA ASP A 19 -4.83 1.46 -10.31
C ASP A 19 -4.36 0.80 -11.60
N GLY A 20 -3.81 1.58 -12.55
CA GLY A 20 -3.38 1.07 -13.86
C GLY A 20 -4.54 0.76 -14.81
N GLY A 21 -5.75 1.21 -14.50
CA GLY A 21 -6.93 0.93 -15.32
C GLY A 21 -6.80 1.49 -16.74
N CYS A 22 -6.91 0.61 -17.74
CA CYS A 22 -6.98 0.98 -19.16
C CYS A 22 -8.31 0.51 -19.74
N TYR A 23 -8.97 1.39 -20.49
CA TYR A 23 -10.27 1.11 -21.09
C TYR A 23 -10.26 1.50 -22.58
N ILE A 24 -10.79 0.62 -23.41
CA ILE A 24 -11.03 0.87 -24.82
C ILE A 24 -12.54 0.72 -25.05
N ALA A 25 -13.19 1.81 -25.45
CA ALA A 25 -14.61 1.82 -25.73
C ALA A 25 -14.92 2.39 -27.10
N GLN A 26 -15.97 1.89 -27.76
CA GLN A 26 -16.43 2.38 -29.05
C GLN A 26 -17.95 2.51 -29.05
N ASN A 27 -18.43 3.68 -29.42
CA ASN A 27 -19.88 3.98 -29.56
C ASN A 27 -20.67 3.61 -28.28
N GLY A 28 -20.13 3.91 -27.10
CA GLY A 28 -20.75 3.61 -25.80
C GLY A 28 -20.61 2.16 -25.34
N LYS A 29 -19.93 1.31 -26.08
CA LYS A 29 -19.68 -0.09 -25.71
C LYS A 29 -18.22 -0.28 -25.31
N LEU A 30 -17.97 -0.90 -24.13
CA LEU A 30 -16.64 -1.29 -23.71
C LEU A 30 -16.16 -2.48 -24.56
N LEU A 31 -14.97 -2.35 -25.14
CA LEU A 31 -14.34 -3.38 -25.97
C LEU A 31 -13.24 -4.14 -25.23
N ALA A 32 -12.47 -3.44 -24.40
CA ALA A 32 -11.44 -4.06 -23.58
C ALA A 32 -11.19 -3.23 -22.31
N GLN A 33 -10.77 -3.91 -21.25
CA GLN A 33 -10.22 -3.31 -20.05
C GLN A 33 -9.01 -4.11 -19.55
N SER A 34 -8.08 -3.41 -18.88
CA SER A 34 -6.93 -4.04 -18.25
C SER A 34 -7.28 -4.65 -16.89
N PRO A 35 -6.49 -5.60 -16.39
CA PRO A 35 -6.40 -5.84 -14.95
C PRO A 35 -5.99 -4.54 -14.24
N ARG A 36 -6.49 -4.36 -13.01
CA ARG A 36 -6.14 -3.23 -12.13
C ARG A 36 -5.33 -3.71 -10.93
N LEU A 37 -4.54 -2.81 -10.34
CA LEU A 37 -3.79 -3.03 -9.10
C LEU A 37 -2.85 -4.24 -9.18
N THR A 38 -2.17 -4.37 -10.33
CA THR A 38 -1.18 -5.42 -10.61
C THR A 38 0.22 -5.00 -10.16
N PHE A 39 1.07 -5.99 -9.85
CA PHE A 39 2.49 -5.80 -9.50
C PHE A 39 3.43 -5.73 -10.72
N ASP A 40 2.89 -5.79 -11.93
CA ASP A 40 3.67 -5.59 -13.16
C ASP A 40 4.12 -4.13 -13.32
N ASP A 41 5.16 -3.91 -14.14
CA ASP A 41 5.64 -2.54 -14.43
C ASP A 41 4.78 -1.82 -15.45
N SER A 42 4.10 -2.58 -16.32
CA SER A 42 3.22 -2.06 -17.36
C SER A 42 2.23 -3.11 -17.81
N VAL A 43 1.06 -2.66 -18.24
CA VAL A 43 0.01 -3.51 -18.82
C VAL A 43 -0.34 -3.00 -20.22
N LEU A 44 -0.34 -3.89 -21.18
CA LEU A 44 -0.78 -3.59 -22.54
C LEU A 44 -2.21 -4.09 -22.73
N THR A 45 -3.11 -3.17 -23.09
CA THR A 45 -4.51 -3.48 -23.42
C THR A 45 -4.75 -3.19 -24.88
N THR A 46 -5.34 -4.14 -25.60
CA THR A 46 -5.63 -4.03 -27.03
C THR A 46 -7.08 -4.37 -27.33
N ALA A 47 -7.62 -3.75 -28.37
CA ALA A 47 -8.94 -4.08 -28.88
C ALA A 47 -9.00 -3.89 -30.40
N ILE A 48 -9.87 -4.62 -31.05
CA ILE A 48 -10.19 -4.38 -32.46
C ILE A 48 -11.35 -3.40 -32.53
N VAL A 49 -11.15 -2.28 -33.21
CA VAL A 49 -12.17 -1.24 -33.43
C VAL A 49 -12.66 -1.23 -34.87
N ASP A 50 -13.97 -1.05 -35.06
CA ASP A 50 -14.61 -0.90 -36.38
C ASP A 50 -14.71 0.59 -36.73
N VAL A 51 -13.83 1.04 -37.60
CA VAL A 51 -13.78 2.44 -38.06
C VAL A 51 -15.05 2.84 -38.80
N GLU A 52 -15.61 1.95 -39.64
CA GLU A 52 -16.82 2.25 -40.43
C GLU A 52 -18.06 2.33 -39.53
N ALA A 53 -18.16 1.51 -38.51
CA ALA A 53 -19.21 1.64 -37.49
C ALA A 53 -19.17 3.00 -36.80
N SER A 54 -17.97 3.51 -36.46
CA SER A 54 -17.83 4.86 -35.88
C SER A 54 -18.29 5.96 -36.87
N ARG A 55 -17.94 5.85 -38.13
CA ARG A 55 -18.37 6.81 -39.17
C ARG A 55 -19.90 6.79 -39.34
N THR A 56 -20.49 5.60 -39.39
CA THR A 56 -21.94 5.43 -39.48
C THR A 56 -22.68 6.08 -38.33
N GLU A 57 -22.22 5.90 -37.11
CA GLU A 57 -22.82 6.53 -35.93
C GLU A 57 -22.66 8.06 -35.91
N GLN A 58 -21.52 8.58 -36.39
CA GLN A 58 -21.33 10.03 -36.56
C GLN A 58 -22.36 10.62 -37.54
N VAL A 59 -22.58 9.96 -38.67
CA VAL A 59 -23.58 10.43 -39.68
C VAL A 59 -25.01 10.38 -39.13
N ARG A 60 -25.33 9.40 -38.28
CA ARG A 60 -26.64 9.29 -37.59
C ARG A 60 -26.87 10.36 -36.54
N THR A 61 -25.80 10.96 -36.01
CA THR A 61 -25.89 11.98 -34.95
C THR A 61 -26.16 13.34 -35.63
N THR A 62 -27.39 13.83 -35.52
CA THR A 62 -27.84 15.07 -36.18
C THR A 62 -27.09 16.34 -35.76
N SER A 63 -26.46 16.33 -34.59
CA SER A 63 -25.63 17.42 -34.07
C SER A 63 -24.17 17.35 -34.51
N PHE A 64 -23.75 16.27 -35.20
CA PHE A 64 -22.38 16.15 -35.70
C PHE A 64 -22.21 17.01 -36.98
N GLN A 65 -21.31 17.98 -36.89
CA GLN A 65 -20.83 18.75 -38.05
C GLN A 65 -19.35 18.43 -38.22
N ALA A 66 -18.99 17.89 -39.38
CA ALA A 66 -17.59 17.71 -39.74
C ALA A 66 -16.95 19.10 -39.90
N ASP A 67 -15.97 19.41 -39.05
CA ASP A 67 -15.17 20.62 -39.22
C ASP A 67 -14.25 20.43 -40.43
N SER A 68 -14.72 20.85 -41.59
CA SER A 68 -14.00 20.76 -42.84
C SER A 68 -13.19 22.03 -43.16
N THR A 69 -13.20 23.02 -42.24
CA THR A 69 -12.77 24.38 -42.54
C THR A 69 -11.47 24.81 -41.87
N ASP A 70 -10.69 23.89 -41.27
CA ASP A 70 -9.36 24.26 -40.80
C ASP A 70 -8.34 24.23 -41.95
N PRO A 71 -8.04 25.41 -42.55
CA PRO A 71 -7.05 25.50 -43.65
C PRO A 71 -5.62 25.28 -43.16
N GLY A 72 -5.39 25.17 -41.83
CA GLY A 72 -4.09 24.94 -41.20
C GLY A 72 -3.82 23.48 -40.82
N ALA A 73 -4.81 22.59 -40.93
CA ALA A 73 -4.63 21.19 -40.60
C ALA A 73 -3.55 20.53 -41.48
N LYS A 74 -2.40 20.24 -40.90
CA LYS A 74 -1.35 19.48 -41.57
C LYS A 74 -1.85 18.06 -41.81
N ARG A 75 -2.12 17.74 -43.08
CA ARG A 75 -2.46 16.39 -43.51
C ARG A 75 -1.17 15.57 -43.67
N ILE A 76 -0.94 14.60 -42.76
CA ILE A 76 0.16 13.65 -42.90
C ILE A 76 -0.37 12.46 -43.70
N MET A 77 0.20 12.24 -44.88
CA MET A 77 -0.09 11.06 -45.67
C MET A 77 0.94 10.00 -45.34
N LEU A 78 0.47 8.83 -44.87
CA LEU A 78 1.29 7.65 -44.63
C LEU A 78 0.87 6.57 -45.62
N ASP A 79 1.84 6.01 -46.32
CA ASP A 79 1.65 4.84 -47.14
C ASP A 79 1.70 3.61 -46.24
N PHE A 80 0.52 3.12 -45.85
CA PHE A 80 0.37 2.02 -44.87
C PHE A 80 -0.68 1.03 -45.37
N GLU A 81 -0.27 -0.20 -45.50
CA GLU A 81 -1.17 -1.30 -45.84
C GLU A 81 -1.75 -1.91 -44.55
N PHE A 82 -3.07 -1.80 -44.38
CA PHE A 82 -3.74 -2.39 -43.23
C PHE A 82 -3.66 -3.93 -43.30
N PRO A 83 -3.04 -4.59 -42.28
CA PRO A 83 -3.04 -6.03 -42.26
C PRO A 83 -4.48 -6.57 -42.14
N ARG A 84 -4.79 -7.64 -42.82
CA ARG A 84 -6.05 -8.38 -42.62
C ARG A 84 -5.98 -9.10 -41.28
N ALA A 85 -6.60 -8.53 -40.27
CA ALA A 85 -6.72 -9.17 -38.97
C ALA A 85 -7.94 -10.10 -38.93
N THR A 86 -7.75 -11.30 -38.44
CA THR A 86 -8.88 -12.19 -38.09
C THR A 86 -9.57 -11.60 -36.85
N MET A 87 -10.84 -11.27 -36.99
CA MET A 87 -11.62 -10.58 -35.96
C MET A 87 -12.07 -11.59 -34.89
N GLU A 88 -11.28 -11.87 -33.88
CA GLU A 88 -11.76 -12.50 -32.65
C GLU A 88 -12.20 -11.39 -31.68
N ARG A 89 -13.50 -11.29 -31.45
CA ARG A 89 -14.05 -10.40 -30.42
C ARG A 89 -13.91 -11.09 -29.07
N SER A 90 -13.00 -10.64 -28.24
CA SER A 90 -13.02 -10.97 -26.82
C SER A 90 -13.97 -10.02 -26.09
N GLU A 91 -14.79 -10.54 -25.19
CA GLU A 91 -15.54 -9.71 -24.26
C GLU A 91 -14.58 -9.21 -23.17
N PRO A 92 -14.76 -7.97 -22.67
CA PRO A 92 -13.96 -7.46 -21.56
C PRO A 92 -14.15 -8.36 -20.35
N ALA A 93 -13.07 -8.93 -19.85
CA ALA A 93 -13.11 -9.75 -18.64
C ALA A 93 -13.00 -8.83 -17.41
N ILE A 94 -14.01 -8.86 -16.55
CA ILE A 94 -14.00 -8.22 -15.23
C ILE A 94 -13.32 -9.21 -14.28
N ALA A 95 -12.35 -8.72 -13.50
CA ALA A 95 -11.69 -9.56 -12.51
C ALA A 95 -12.70 -10.04 -11.45
N PRO A 96 -12.62 -11.31 -10.98
CA PRO A 96 -13.60 -11.85 -10.02
C PRO A 96 -13.79 -10.98 -8.77
N TRP A 97 -12.73 -10.35 -8.27
CA TRP A 97 -12.81 -9.48 -7.11
C TRP A 97 -13.59 -8.18 -7.37
N GLU A 98 -13.56 -7.64 -8.60
CA GLU A 98 -14.32 -6.45 -8.98
C GLU A 98 -15.83 -6.73 -9.09
N ALA A 99 -16.20 -7.98 -9.30
CA ALA A 99 -17.59 -8.46 -9.32
C ALA A 99 -18.08 -8.94 -7.95
N SER A 100 -17.22 -8.96 -6.93
CA SER A 100 -17.55 -9.41 -5.58
C SER A 100 -18.45 -8.40 -4.85
N GLU A 101 -19.27 -8.88 -3.92
CA GLU A 101 -19.99 -8.03 -2.95
C GLU A 101 -19.05 -7.27 -2.00
N HIS A 102 -17.83 -7.80 -1.80
CA HIS A 102 -16.76 -7.19 -0.99
C HIS A 102 -15.75 -6.40 -1.84
N HIS A 103 -16.15 -5.91 -3.03
CA HIS A 103 -15.23 -5.25 -3.95
C HIS A 103 -14.50 -4.04 -3.35
N LYS A 104 -15.09 -3.34 -2.38
CA LYS A 104 -14.47 -2.16 -1.74
C LYS A 104 -13.33 -2.57 -0.81
N GLU A 105 -13.54 -3.59 0.00
CA GLU A 105 -12.54 -4.14 0.92
C GLU A 105 -11.40 -4.79 0.12
N GLU A 106 -11.74 -5.52 -0.94
CA GLU A 106 -10.77 -6.09 -1.87
C GLU A 106 -9.95 -5.00 -2.57
N GLU A 107 -10.58 -3.96 -3.09
CA GLU A 107 -9.88 -2.85 -3.74
C GLU A 107 -8.96 -2.11 -2.77
N LEU A 108 -9.41 -1.86 -1.53
CA LEU A 108 -8.61 -1.25 -0.48
C LEU A 108 -7.38 -2.12 -0.17
N MET A 109 -7.57 -3.40 0.10
CA MET A 109 -6.49 -4.34 0.40
C MET A 109 -5.49 -4.42 -0.76
N ARG A 110 -5.97 -4.51 -2.01
CA ARG A 110 -5.13 -4.56 -3.21
C ARG A 110 -4.35 -3.27 -3.41
N SER A 111 -4.98 -2.13 -3.20
CA SER A 111 -4.32 -0.83 -3.29
C SER A 111 -3.19 -0.68 -2.27
N LEU A 112 -3.45 -1.01 -1.00
CA LEU A 112 -2.47 -0.88 0.07
C LEU A 112 -1.31 -1.87 -0.06
N THR A 113 -1.58 -3.09 -0.49
CA THR A 113 -0.52 -4.08 -0.74
C THR A 113 0.35 -3.68 -1.93
N LEU A 114 -0.23 -3.17 -3.00
CA LEU A 114 0.53 -2.60 -4.12
C LEU A 114 1.37 -1.39 -3.69
N ALA A 115 0.79 -0.50 -2.87
CA ALA A 115 1.51 0.66 -2.35
C ALA A 115 2.73 0.26 -1.51
N LEU A 116 2.58 -0.70 -0.60
CA LEU A 116 3.68 -1.20 0.23
C LEU A 116 4.79 -1.82 -0.63
N PHE A 117 4.43 -2.68 -1.58
CA PHE A 117 5.38 -3.30 -2.50
C PHE A 117 6.15 -2.26 -3.31
N ASP A 118 5.43 -1.33 -3.92
CA ASP A 118 6.02 -0.36 -4.83
C ASP A 118 6.88 0.67 -4.09
N TYR A 119 6.46 1.07 -2.87
CA TYR A 119 7.27 1.92 -2.01
C TYR A 119 8.53 1.21 -1.52
N LEU A 120 8.43 -0.06 -1.12
CA LEU A 120 9.59 -0.89 -0.74
C LEU A 120 10.60 -0.97 -1.88
N ARG A 121 10.12 -1.29 -3.08
CA ARG A 121 10.93 -1.40 -4.30
C ARG A 121 11.63 -0.08 -4.64
N LYS A 122 10.87 1.01 -4.70
CA LYS A 122 11.36 2.34 -5.12
C LYS A 122 12.29 2.99 -4.09
N SER A 123 12.10 2.72 -2.81
CA SER A 123 12.98 3.20 -1.74
C SER A 123 14.26 2.37 -1.60
N HIS A 124 14.36 1.24 -2.29
CA HIS A 124 15.44 0.25 -2.12
C HIS A 124 15.60 -0.24 -0.68
N SER A 125 14.53 -0.20 0.10
CA SER A 125 14.52 -0.70 1.47
C SER A 125 14.45 -2.23 1.49
N ARG A 126 14.91 -2.83 2.58
CA ARG A 126 15.05 -4.30 2.69
C ARG A 126 13.91 -4.96 3.47
N GLY A 127 12.84 -4.24 3.75
CA GLY A 127 11.68 -4.71 4.49
C GLY A 127 11.05 -3.62 5.35
N PHE A 128 10.28 -4.07 6.33
CA PHE A 128 9.53 -3.23 7.24
C PHE A 128 9.80 -3.60 8.70
N VAL A 129 9.84 -2.60 9.57
CA VAL A 129 9.81 -2.77 11.02
C VAL A 129 8.51 -2.17 11.54
N LEU A 130 7.89 -2.82 12.50
CA LEU A 130 6.62 -2.43 13.07
C LEU A 130 6.62 -2.60 14.59
N SER A 131 6.23 -1.55 15.32
CA SER A 131 5.86 -1.68 16.74
C SER A 131 4.47 -2.31 16.81
N ILE A 132 4.37 -3.54 17.35
CA ILE A 132 3.11 -4.27 17.43
C ILE A 132 2.56 -4.19 18.86
N SER A 133 1.43 -3.49 19.03
CA SER A 133 0.82 -3.25 20.34
C SER A 133 -0.14 -4.35 20.80
N GLY A 134 -0.57 -5.22 19.89
CA GLY A 134 -1.69 -6.14 20.07
C GLY A 134 -3.07 -5.49 19.82
N GLY A 135 -3.10 -4.24 19.34
CA GLY A 135 -4.30 -3.54 18.87
C GLY A 135 -4.55 -3.73 17.37
N ALA A 136 -5.74 -3.29 16.90
CA ALA A 136 -6.21 -3.49 15.53
C ALA A 136 -5.32 -2.83 14.47
N ASP A 137 -4.86 -1.59 14.71
CA ASP A 137 -4.09 -0.83 13.73
C ASP A 137 -2.74 -1.48 13.42
N SER A 138 -1.99 -1.83 14.46
CA SER A 138 -0.71 -2.53 14.30
C SER A 138 -0.90 -3.93 13.70
N ALA A 139 -2.00 -4.61 14.03
CA ALA A 139 -2.36 -5.89 13.44
C ALA A 139 -2.66 -5.74 11.94
N THR A 140 -3.46 -4.73 11.57
CA THR A 140 -3.77 -4.42 10.17
C THR A 140 -2.51 -4.14 9.36
N ALA A 141 -1.61 -3.30 9.87
CA ALA A 141 -0.35 -2.99 9.19
C ALA A 141 0.52 -4.25 8.99
N ALA A 142 0.60 -5.13 9.99
CA ALA A 142 1.33 -6.40 9.87
C ALA A 142 0.69 -7.34 8.84
N CYS A 143 -0.64 -7.49 8.85
CA CYS A 143 -1.38 -8.30 7.89
C CYS A 143 -1.22 -7.79 6.46
N LEU A 144 -1.22 -6.47 6.24
CA LEU A 144 -1.03 -5.87 4.92
C LEU A 144 0.35 -6.23 4.33
N VAL A 145 1.40 -6.29 5.14
CA VAL A 145 2.72 -6.73 4.67
C VAL A 145 2.71 -8.20 4.28
N SER A 146 2.08 -9.08 5.06
CA SER A 146 1.93 -10.50 4.71
C SER A 146 1.13 -10.68 3.42
N LEU A 147 -0.01 -10.02 3.30
CA LEU A 147 -0.85 -10.06 2.10
C LEU A 147 -0.14 -9.50 0.86
N MET A 148 0.71 -8.48 1.04
CA MET A 148 1.58 -7.98 -0.04
C MET A 148 2.50 -9.08 -0.56
N VAL A 149 3.13 -9.85 0.34
CA VAL A 149 4.01 -10.96 -0.03
C VAL A 149 3.24 -12.03 -0.78
N ASP A 150 2.10 -12.47 -0.22
CA ASP A 150 1.29 -13.54 -0.82
C ASP A 150 0.83 -13.17 -2.22
N ARG A 151 0.23 -11.98 -2.37
CA ARG A 151 -0.29 -11.50 -3.66
C ARG A 151 0.81 -11.28 -4.70
N ALA A 152 1.92 -10.68 -4.29
CA ALA A 152 3.01 -10.43 -5.22
C ALA A 152 3.70 -11.73 -5.66
N LEU A 153 3.82 -12.73 -4.77
CA LEU A 153 4.30 -14.06 -5.13
C LEU A 153 3.33 -14.81 -6.06
N GLU A 154 2.02 -14.71 -5.83
CA GLU A 154 1.00 -15.30 -6.69
C GLU A 154 1.07 -14.73 -8.11
N GLU A 155 1.22 -13.43 -8.24
CA GLU A 155 1.18 -12.74 -9.53
C GLU A 155 2.53 -12.76 -10.28
N LEU A 156 3.63 -12.51 -9.58
CA LEU A 156 4.96 -12.41 -10.19
C LEU A 156 5.73 -13.73 -10.22
N GLY A 157 5.41 -14.63 -9.31
CA GLY A 157 6.24 -15.77 -8.99
C GLY A 157 7.51 -15.38 -8.21
N PRO A 158 8.16 -16.37 -7.54
CA PRO A 158 9.25 -16.10 -6.59
C PRO A 158 10.48 -15.44 -7.22
N LYS A 159 10.78 -15.77 -8.47
CA LYS A 159 11.95 -15.21 -9.17
C LYS A 159 11.78 -13.72 -9.46
N ARG A 160 10.69 -13.33 -10.12
CA ARG A 160 10.44 -11.93 -10.46
C ARG A 160 10.20 -11.08 -9.21
N PHE A 161 9.57 -11.65 -8.18
CA PHE A 161 9.40 -10.98 -6.90
C PHE A 161 10.76 -10.61 -6.28
N ALA A 162 11.69 -11.57 -6.19
CA ALA A 162 13.04 -11.34 -5.71
C ALA A 162 13.80 -10.29 -6.55
N GLU A 163 13.76 -10.43 -7.87
CA GLU A 163 14.40 -9.51 -8.82
C GLU A 163 13.87 -8.07 -8.66
N LYS A 164 12.55 -7.90 -8.54
CA LYS A 164 11.93 -6.57 -8.37
C LYS A 164 12.31 -5.88 -7.06
N LEU A 165 12.51 -6.65 -5.99
CA LEU A 165 12.94 -6.13 -4.70
C LEU A 165 14.47 -5.99 -4.59
N GLY A 166 15.23 -6.56 -5.51
CA GLY A 166 16.70 -6.60 -5.43
C GLY A 166 17.21 -7.43 -4.24
N LEU A 167 16.49 -8.51 -3.88
CA LEU A 167 16.77 -9.38 -2.75
C LEU A 167 17.02 -10.81 -3.20
N ASP A 168 17.77 -11.56 -2.39
CA ASP A 168 17.93 -12.99 -2.61
C ASP A 168 16.60 -13.71 -2.43
N PRO A 169 16.27 -14.69 -3.30
CA PRO A 169 15.02 -15.41 -3.25
C PRO A 169 14.89 -16.28 -1.99
N GLU A 170 13.67 -16.38 -1.49
CA GLU A 170 13.30 -17.26 -0.38
C GLU A 170 12.44 -18.43 -0.88
N PRO A 171 12.46 -19.58 -0.21
CA PRO A 171 11.81 -20.80 -0.69
C PRO A 171 10.28 -20.74 -0.67
N ASN A 172 9.69 -19.97 0.23
CA ASN A 172 8.23 -19.86 0.38
C ASN A 172 7.80 -18.49 0.94
N ALA A 173 6.48 -18.23 0.93
CA ALA A 173 5.90 -16.96 1.40
C ALA A 173 6.22 -16.66 2.87
N ARG A 174 6.23 -17.67 3.75
CA ARG A 174 6.52 -17.50 5.17
C ARG A 174 7.96 -17.02 5.41
N ASP A 175 8.92 -17.53 4.66
CA ASP A 175 10.32 -17.11 4.76
C ASP A 175 10.48 -15.68 4.23
N TRP A 176 9.75 -15.32 3.17
CA TRP A 176 9.66 -13.94 2.70
C TRP A 176 9.08 -13.00 3.75
N VAL A 177 7.99 -13.39 4.42
CA VAL A 177 7.43 -12.58 5.51
C VAL A 177 8.44 -12.44 6.65
N SER A 178 9.12 -13.50 7.05
CA SER A 178 10.17 -13.45 8.09
C SER A 178 11.33 -12.51 7.73
N LYS A 179 11.68 -12.45 6.44
CA LYS A 179 12.72 -11.55 5.92
C LYS A 179 12.27 -10.11 5.87
N LEU A 180 11.04 -9.87 5.38
CA LEU A 180 10.53 -8.53 5.08
C LEU A 180 9.82 -7.85 6.26
N LEU A 181 9.30 -8.60 7.23
CA LEU A 181 8.55 -8.05 8.37
C LEU A 181 9.22 -8.39 9.70
N CYS A 182 9.61 -7.36 10.42
CA CYS A 182 10.11 -7.43 11.79
C CYS A 182 9.16 -6.71 12.73
N CYS A 183 8.53 -7.43 13.64
CA CYS A 183 7.64 -6.92 14.64
C CYS A 183 8.34 -6.83 16.00
N ALA A 184 8.15 -5.73 16.72
CA ALA A 184 8.62 -5.55 18.09
C ALA A 184 7.44 -5.26 19.03
N TYR A 185 7.23 -6.10 20.03
CA TYR A 185 6.34 -5.82 21.15
C TYR A 185 7.14 -5.18 22.27
N GLN A 186 6.70 -4.03 22.76
CA GLN A 186 7.47 -3.19 23.67
C GLN A 186 6.65 -2.93 24.94
N PRO A 187 6.64 -3.91 25.89
CA PRO A 187 5.89 -3.78 27.12
C PRO A 187 6.49 -2.72 28.07
N THR A 188 5.61 -2.17 28.90
CA THR A 188 5.89 -1.46 30.14
C THR A 188 5.14 -2.16 31.26
N ASP A 189 5.31 -1.74 32.52
CA ASP A 189 4.57 -2.26 33.67
C ASP A 189 3.04 -2.14 33.53
N ASN A 190 2.59 -1.21 32.70
CA ASN A 190 1.17 -1.01 32.36
C ASN A 190 0.66 -1.94 31.25
N SER A 191 1.50 -2.79 30.68
CA SER A 191 1.14 -3.69 29.57
C SER A 191 0.58 -5.00 30.09
N GLY A 192 -0.61 -5.39 29.61
CA GLY A 192 -1.27 -6.64 30.05
C GLY A 192 -0.90 -7.85 29.21
N ASP A 193 -1.12 -9.05 29.78
CA ASP A 193 -0.90 -10.33 29.10
C ASP A 193 -1.77 -10.49 27.83
N VAL A 194 -2.95 -9.89 27.80
CA VAL A 194 -3.87 -9.95 26.66
C VAL A 194 -3.22 -9.35 25.41
N THR A 195 -2.66 -8.15 25.52
CA THR A 195 -2.02 -7.47 24.39
C THR A 195 -0.73 -8.17 23.97
N ARG A 196 0.05 -8.67 24.94
CA ARG A 196 1.26 -9.44 24.66
C ARG A 196 0.95 -10.72 23.91
N ASN A 197 -0.06 -11.48 24.35
CA ASN A 197 -0.47 -12.72 23.73
C ASN A 197 -1.04 -12.47 22.31
N ALA A 198 -1.83 -11.41 22.13
CA ALA A 198 -2.35 -11.03 20.82
C ALA A 198 -1.22 -10.69 19.83
N ALA A 199 -0.26 -9.85 20.24
CA ALA A 199 0.90 -9.49 19.43
C ALA A 199 1.76 -10.71 19.07
N THR A 200 2.03 -11.58 20.06
CA THR A 200 2.82 -12.80 19.87
C THR A 200 2.14 -13.77 18.91
N SER A 201 0.86 -14.05 19.14
CA SER A 201 0.07 -14.97 18.30
C SER A 201 -0.01 -14.49 16.86
N LEU A 202 -0.23 -13.19 16.65
CA LEU A 202 -0.28 -12.62 15.32
C LEU A 202 1.08 -12.72 14.60
N ALA A 203 2.15 -12.27 15.23
CA ALA A 203 3.48 -12.33 14.63
C ALA A 203 3.89 -13.76 14.25
N GLN A 204 3.57 -14.75 15.11
CA GLN A 204 3.79 -16.17 14.84
C GLN A 204 2.93 -16.70 13.68
N ALA A 205 1.66 -16.32 13.65
CA ALA A 205 0.74 -16.74 12.59
C ALA A 205 1.20 -16.22 11.21
N LEU A 206 1.64 -14.96 11.14
CA LEU A 206 2.18 -14.35 9.92
C LEU A 206 3.57 -14.89 9.54
N GLY A 207 4.32 -15.47 10.48
CA GLY A 207 5.70 -15.87 10.27
C GLY A 207 6.69 -14.71 10.32
N ALA A 208 6.33 -13.58 10.92
CA ALA A 208 7.19 -12.41 11.04
C ALA A 208 8.36 -12.67 12.02
N THR A 209 9.51 -12.02 11.78
CA THR A 209 10.55 -11.89 12.80
C THR A 209 9.96 -11.13 13.99
N PHE A 210 10.10 -11.66 15.21
CA PHE A 210 9.45 -11.09 16.39
C PHE A 210 10.40 -10.92 17.57
N TYR A 211 10.36 -9.72 18.18
CA TYR A 211 11.12 -9.40 19.38
C TYR A 211 10.19 -8.87 20.47
N VAL A 212 10.53 -9.20 21.73
CA VAL A 212 9.94 -8.58 22.91
C VAL A 212 11.03 -7.73 23.55
N LEU A 213 10.81 -6.42 23.59
CA LEU A 213 11.76 -5.43 24.08
C LEU A 213 11.14 -4.69 25.27
N ASP A 214 11.47 -5.09 26.48
CA ASP A 214 11.00 -4.39 27.68
C ASP A 214 11.62 -2.98 27.73
N VAL A 215 10.75 -1.96 27.70
CA VAL A 215 11.17 -0.55 27.71
C VAL A 215 10.91 0.15 29.04
N GLN A 216 10.43 -0.57 30.09
CA GLN A 216 10.14 0.05 31.41
C GLN A 216 11.35 0.77 31.97
N HIS A 217 12.52 0.13 31.95
CA HIS A 217 13.74 0.74 32.47
C HIS A 217 14.15 2.05 31.78
N ILE A 218 13.76 2.22 30.51
CA ILE A 218 13.98 3.47 29.75
C ILE A 218 13.00 4.54 30.21
N VAL A 219 11.73 4.18 30.44
CA VAL A 219 10.70 5.07 30.99
C VAL A 219 11.15 5.56 32.38
N ASP A 220 11.54 4.65 33.28
CA ASP A 220 12.04 4.97 34.61
C ASP A 220 13.24 5.92 34.59
N ALA A 221 14.16 5.73 33.64
CA ALA A 221 15.31 6.61 33.45
C ALA A 221 14.89 8.04 33.07
N TYR A 222 13.92 8.21 32.18
CA TYR A 222 13.37 9.52 31.84
C TYR A 222 12.63 10.16 33.03
N GLU A 223 11.80 9.41 33.75
CA GLU A 223 11.08 9.90 34.92
C GLU A 223 12.02 10.38 36.01
N ASN A 224 13.06 9.60 36.30
CA ASN A 224 14.10 9.96 37.27
C ASN A 224 14.90 11.20 36.82
N LEU A 225 15.26 11.30 35.53
CA LEU A 225 16.00 12.45 35.00
C LEU A 225 15.20 13.74 35.16
N ILE A 226 13.92 13.73 34.78
CA ILE A 226 13.07 14.92 34.86
C ILE A 226 12.67 15.21 36.31
N GLY A 227 12.32 14.19 37.10
CA GLY A 227 11.99 14.32 38.53
C GLY A 227 13.13 14.96 39.31
N GLY A 228 14.38 14.54 39.02
CA GLY A 228 15.58 15.15 39.61
C GLY A 228 15.78 16.64 39.22
N ALA A 229 15.50 16.97 37.97
CA ALA A 229 15.62 18.34 37.44
C ALA A 229 14.55 19.29 38.02
N VAL A 230 13.29 18.81 38.16
CA VAL A 230 12.19 19.62 38.71
C VAL A 230 12.09 19.57 40.24
N GLY A 231 12.91 18.75 40.92
CA GLY A 231 13.00 18.66 42.35
C GLY A 231 11.83 17.92 43.05
N ARG A 232 11.07 17.14 42.27
CA ARG A 232 9.99 16.28 42.81
C ARG A 232 9.78 15.04 41.94
N PRO A 233 9.27 13.94 42.47
CA PRO A 233 8.85 12.80 41.67
C PRO A 233 7.66 13.20 40.77
N LEU A 234 7.56 12.57 39.59
CA LEU A 234 6.36 12.65 38.73
C LEU A 234 5.29 11.70 39.30
N THR A 235 4.02 12.14 39.23
CA THR A 235 2.89 11.34 39.73
C THR A 235 1.74 11.34 38.72
N TRP A 236 0.98 10.26 38.69
CA TRP A 236 -0.19 10.13 37.83
C TRP A 236 -1.27 11.20 38.10
N ASP A 237 -1.39 11.65 39.37
CA ASP A 237 -2.37 12.68 39.72
C ASP A 237 -2.04 14.08 39.18
N GLN A 238 -0.75 14.37 38.96
CA GLN A 238 -0.30 15.69 38.53
C GLN A 238 0.28 15.71 37.12
N ASP A 239 0.84 14.59 36.66
CA ASP A 239 1.66 14.51 35.46
C ASP A 239 1.17 13.41 34.47
N ASP A 240 -0.11 13.04 34.53
CA ASP A 240 -0.70 11.90 33.81
C ASP A 240 -0.38 11.93 32.28
N ILE A 241 -0.60 13.05 31.61
CA ILE A 241 -0.30 13.22 30.17
C ILE A 241 1.21 13.06 29.91
N THR A 242 2.06 13.57 30.79
CA THR A 242 3.52 13.44 30.68
C THR A 242 3.94 11.98 30.75
N LEU A 243 3.39 11.25 31.73
CA LEU A 243 3.69 9.83 31.95
C LEU A 243 3.13 8.95 30.83
N GLN A 244 1.93 9.23 30.31
CA GLN A 244 1.39 8.54 29.12
C GLN A 244 2.28 8.77 27.90
N ASN A 245 2.60 10.02 27.63
CA ASN A 245 3.39 10.39 26.45
C ASN A 245 4.80 9.82 26.47
N ILE A 246 5.47 9.78 27.62
CA ILE A 246 6.83 9.20 27.70
C ILE A 246 6.81 7.69 27.44
N GLN A 247 5.78 6.96 27.91
CA GLN A 247 5.63 5.54 27.61
C GLN A 247 5.48 5.27 26.13
N ALA A 248 4.71 6.09 25.41
CA ALA A 248 4.58 5.98 23.96
C ALA A 248 5.89 6.30 23.24
N ARG A 249 6.55 7.41 23.61
CA ARG A 249 7.79 7.87 22.96
C ARG A 249 9.00 6.99 23.25
N ALA A 250 9.10 6.39 24.43
CA ALA A 250 10.19 5.50 24.76
C ALA A 250 10.31 4.26 23.84
N ARG A 251 9.23 3.91 23.15
CA ARG A 251 9.21 2.82 22.16
C ARG A 251 9.92 3.20 20.85
N GLY A 252 9.84 4.46 20.44
CA GLY A 252 10.35 4.94 19.14
C GLY A 252 11.81 4.60 18.87
N PRO A 253 12.77 4.94 19.74
CA PRO A 253 14.19 4.75 19.48
C PRO A 253 14.58 3.30 19.18
N SER A 254 14.02 2.32 19.87
CA SER A 254 14.38 0.91 19.69
C SER A 254 13.89 0.36 18.35
N VAL A 255 12.70 0.74 17.87
CA VAL A 255 12.20 0.31 16.55
C VAL A 255 12.91 1.05 15.42
N TRP A 256 13.31 2.31 15.61
CA TRP A 256 14.20 3.00 14.67
C TRP A 256 15.57 2.33 14.55
N MET A 257 16.15 1.88 15.67
CA MET A 257 17.41 1.13 15.65
C MET A 257 17.25 -0.17 14.85
N LEU A 258 16.18 -0.93 15.07
CA LEU A 258 15.89 -2.14 14.32
C LEU A 258 15.73 -1.85 12.81
N ALA A 259 15.01 -0.77 12.47
CA ALA A 259 14.83 -0.35 11.08
C ALA A 259 16.17 0.00 10.42
N ASN A 260 17.01 0.78 11.08
CA ASN A 260 18.34 1.14 10.60
C ASN A 260 19.25 -0.08 10.42
N MET A 261 19.28 -0.99 11.41
CA MET A 261 20.10 -2.21 11.35
C MET A 261 19.70 -3.13 10.21
N ARG A 262 18.40 -3.18 9.88
CA ARG A 262 17.85 -4.03 8.82
C ARG A 262 17.84 -3.35 7.45
N GLY A 263 18.12 -2.05 7.36
CA GLY A 263 17.91 -1.25 6.16
C GLY A 263 16.43 -1.21 5.75
N ALA A 264 15.54 -1.20 6.72
CA ALA A 264 14.10 -1.34 6.54
C ALA A 264 13.36 -0.03 6.83
N LEU A 265 12.13 0.07 6.35
CA LEU A 265 11.21 1.17 6.66
C LEU A 265 10.51 0.90 8.00
N LEU A 266 10.48 1.92 8.87
CA LEU A 266 9.64 1.87 10.07
C LEU A 266 8.21 2.26 9.68
N LEU A 267 7.25 1.36 9.95
CA LEU A 267 5.83 1.63 9.75
C LEU A 267 5.23 2.32 10.97
N SER A 268 4.50 3.40 10.74
CA SER A 268 3.59 4.01 11.70
C SER A 268 2.21 3.36 11.61
N THR A 269 1.53 3.26 12.74
CA THR A 269 0.19 2.66 12.85
C THR A 269 -0.92 3.68 13.01
N SER A 270 -0.62 4.98 12.87
CA SER A 270 -1.62 6.04 12.94
C SER A 270 -2.66 5.91 11.84
N ASN A 271 -3.92 6.14 12.19
CA ASN A 271 -5.06 6.16 11.29
C ASN A 271 -5.71 7.56 11.21
N ARG A 272 -6.68 7.72 10.30
CA ARG A 272 -7.35 9.01 10.07
C ARG A 272 -8.24 9.41 11.23
N SER A 273 -8.89 8.48 11.90
CA SER A 273 -9.75 8.76 13.04
C SER A 273 -8.97 9.29 14.23
N GLU A 274 -7.81 8.69 14.54
CA GLU A 274 -6.90 9.20 15.59
C GLU A 274 -6.42 10.61 15.27
N ALA A 275 -6.02 10.86 14.02
CA ALA A 275 -5.58 12.18 13.58
C ALA A 275 -6.71 13.23 13.67
N ALA A 276 -7.95 12.84 13.34
CA ALA A 276 -9.10 13.73 13.35
C ALA A 276 -9.50 14.19 14.76
N VAL A 277 -9.37 13.30 15.75
CA VAL A 277 -9.72 13.62 17.16
C VAL A 277 -8.51 14.06 17.99
N GLY A 278 -7.31 14.03 17.42
CA GLY A 278 -6.06 14.36 18.12
C GLY A 278 -5.65 13.32 19.17
N TYR A 279 -6.10 12.08 19.05
CA TYR A 279 -5.77 10.98 19.95
C TYR A 279 -4.58 10.19 19.42
N ALA A 280 -3.43 10.82 19.40
CA ALA A 280 -2.16 10.19 19.04
C ALA A 280 -1.01 10.92 19.72
N THR A 281 -0.02 10.17 20.21
CA THR A 281 1.20 10.76 20.76
C THR A 281 2.19 11.02 19.62
N MET A 282 2.52 12.29 19.40
CA MET A 282 3.58 12.69 18.46
C MET A 282 4.89 12.01 18.85
N ASP A 283 5.60 11.44 17.86
CA ASP A 283 6.84 10.66 18.03
C ASP A 283 6.69 9.39 18.90
N GLY A 284 5.44 9.02 19.24
CA GLY A 284 5.06 7.73 19.81
C GLY A 284 4.34 6.89 18.74
N ASP A 285 3.00 6.96 18.74
CA ASP A 285 2.18 6.21 17.77
C ASP A 285 2.38 6.67 16.34
N THR A 286 2.74 7.96 16.14
CA THR A 286 3.07 8.53 14.83
C THR A 286 4.52 8.27 14.38
N CYS A 287 5.30 7.55 15.19
CA CYS A 287 6.71 7.26 14.88
C CYS A 287 6.81 6.31 13.70
N GLY A 288 7.39 6.78 12.59
CA GLY A 288 7.60 5.97 11.40
C GLY A 288 7.88 6.79 10.15
N GLY A 289 8.43 6.13 9.14
CA GLY A 289 8.72 6.72 7.83
C GLY A 289 7.59 6.51 6.81
N LEU A 290 6.68 5.58 7.08
CA LEU A 290 5.55 5.25 6.21
C LEU A 290 4.35 4.83 7.07
N SER A 291 3.17 5.39 6.79
CA SER A 291 1.93 5.06 7.48
C SER A 291 0.91 4.47 6.50
N PRO A 292 0.83 3.13 6.38
CA PRO A 292 0.00 2.46 5.38
C PRO A 292 -1.50 2.66 5.59
N ILE A 293 -1.92 2.94 6.82
CA ILE A 293 -3.34 3.09 7.19
C ILE A 293 -3.73 4.54 7.54
N ALA A 294 -2.87 5.53 7.29
CA ALA A 294 -3.15 6.94 7.63
C ALA A 294 -4.40 7.52 6.98
N GLY A 295 -4.85 6.97 5.86
CA GLY A 295 -6.07 7.38 5.16
C GLY A 295 -7.33 6.60 5.55
N ILE A 296 -7.23 5.66 6.48
CA ILE A 296 -8.32 4.75 6.89
C ILE A 296 -8.95 5.26 8.20
N ASP A 297 -10.28 5.12 8.28
CA ASP A 297 -11.05 5.45 9.50
C ASP A 297 -11.03 4.32 10.51
#